data_251752ef24514e8fe1c621f7d2fff93e
#
_entry.id   251752ef24514e8fe1c621f7d2fff93e
#
_cell.length_a   1.000
_cell.length_b   1.000
_cell.length_c   1.000
_cell.angle_alpha   90.00
_cell.angle_beta   90.00
_cell.angle_gamma   90.00
#
_symmetry.space_group_name_H-M   'P 1'
#
loop_
_entity.id
_entity.type
_entity.pdbx_description
1 polymer ?
#
loop_
_entity_poly.entity_id
_entity_poly.type
_entity_poly.pdbx_seq_one_letter_code
_entity_poly.pdbx_strand_id
1 'polypeptide(L)'
;MTTATITQRESGWWAGNARFIDMSGKLLGAHVAHAGLIVLWAGAITLFEITKYDASRPMYEQGLILLPHLATLGFGVGNGGAIIDTYPYFVIGVLHLVSSAVLGAGGIYHALLGPEVLAENKTFSGFFGYDWEDEDKMTTIIGIHLLLLGFGAWLLVAKALFWGGLYDPDVA
;
A
#
# COMPACT_ATOMS: atom_id res chain seq x y z
N MET A 1 39.25 9.59 1.20
CA MET A 1 38.21 9.26 0.22
C MET A 1 36.98 8.89 0.99
N THR A 2 35.87 9.61 0.83
CA THR A 2 34.62 9.33 1.55
C THR A 2 33.95 8.08 0.97
N THR A 3 33.27 7.29 1.80
CA THR A 3 32.56 6.04 1.44
C THR A 3 31.61 6.24 0.24
N ALA A 4 31.00 7.43 0.13
CA ALA A 4 30.12 7.80 -0.99
C ALA A 4 30.83 7.79 -2.36
N THR A 5 32.12 8.12 -2.41
CA THR A 5 32.89 8.15 -3.65
C THR A 5 33.20 6.75 -4.19
N ILE A 6 33.30 5.78 -3.29
CA ILE A 6 33.55 4.36 -3.62
C ILE A 6 32.26 3.73 -4.19
N THR A 7 31.11 3.97 -3.55
CA THR A 7 29.82 3.42 -3.95
C THR A 7 29.37 3.89 -5.34
N GLN A 8 29.63 5.14 -5.71
CA GLN A 8 29.29 5.68 -7.04
C GLN A 8 30.13 5.11 -8.17
N ARG A 9 31.35 4.62 -7.90
CA ARG A 9 32.26 4.10 -8.94
C ARG A 9 32.05 2.63 -9.26
N GLU A 10 31.50 1.85 -8.34
CA GLU A 10 31.42 0.38 -8.45
C GLU A 10 30.01 -0.14 -8.78
N SER A 11 28.95 0.65 -8.62
CA SER A 11 27.58 0.20 -8.90
C SER A 11 27.19 0.45 -10.35
N GLY A 12 26.89 -0.64 -11.06
CA GLY A 12 26.27 -0.59 -12.38
C GLY A 12 24.77 -0.27 -12.28
N TRP A 13 24.11 -0.19 -13.44
CA TRP A 13 22.69 0.12 -13.53
C TRP A 13 21.79 -0.84 -12.74
N TRP A 14 22.18 -2.09 -12.56
CA TRP A 14 21.43 -3.11 -11.81
C TRP A 14 21.31 -2.79 -10.31
N ALA A 15 22.17 -1.93 -9.80
CA ALA A 15 22.13 -1.38 -8.46
C ALA A 15 21.81 0.13 -8.47
N GLY A 16 21.20 0.62 -9.54
CA GLY A 16 20.96 2.05 -9.77
C GLY A 16 20.10 2.72 -8.70
N ASN A 17 19.23 1.99 -8.03
CA ASN A 17 18.41 2.55 -6.93
C ASN A 17 19.26 2.94 -5.70
N ALA A 18 20.45 2.38 -5.53
CA ALA A 18 21.36 2.79 -4.47
C ALA A 18 21.84 4.25 -4.64
N ARG A 19 21.68 4.85 -5.81
CA ARG A 19 22.00 6.27 -6.06
C ARG A 19 21.09 7.23 -5.29
N PHE A 20 19.94 6.75 -4.81
CA PHE A 20 18.96 7.58 -4.10
C PHE A 20 19.08 7.54 -2.57
N ILE A 21 20.08 6.83 -2.03
CA ILE A 21 20.23 6.66 -0.57
C ILE A 21 20.22 8.01 0.15
N ASP A 22 20.97 9.00 -0.36
CA ASP A 22 21.07 10.33 0.24
C ASP A 22 20.16 11.37 -0.47
N MET A 23 19.25 10.91 -1.31
CA MET A 23 18.26 11.74 -2.00
C MET A 23 16.87 11.52 -1.40
N SER A 24 16.60 12.11 -0.25
CA SER A 24 15.38 11.90 0.51
C SER A 24 14.10 12.21 -0.28
N GLY A 25 14.12 13.20 -1.17
CA GLY A 25 12.99 13.52 -2.04
C GLY A 25 12.77 12.52 -3.15
N LYS A 26 13.82 12.13 -3.88
CA LYS A 26 13.73 11.10 -4.93
C LYS A 26 13.40 9.73 -4.36
N LEU A 27 13.97 9.38 -3.21
CA LEU A 27 13.70 8.12 -2.54
C LEU A 27 12.24 8.05 -2.09
N LEU A 28 11.70 9.15 -1.56
CA LEU A 28 10.27 9.28 -1.26
C LEU A 28 9.43 9.03 -2.50
N GLY A 29 9.78 9.65 -3.61
CA GLY A 29 9.08 9.46 -4.89
C GLY A 29 9.07 8.01 -5.34
N ALA A 30 10.21 7.32 -5.25
CA ALA A 30 10.32 5.91 -5.58
C ALA A 30 9.41 5.03 -4.68
N HIS A 31 9.39 5.30 -3.38
CA HIS A 31 8.53 4.57 -2.44
C HIS A 31 7.04 4.82 -2.70
N VAL A 32 6.63 6.05 -2.92
CA VAL A 32 5.23 6.40 -3.21
C VAL A 32 4.79 5.81 -4.55
N ALA A 33 5.64 5.85 -5.58
CA ALA A 33 5.36 5.23 -6.87
C ALA A 33 5.19 3.71 -6.74
N HIS A 34 6.04 3.06 -5.95
CA HIS A 34 5.93 1.62 -5.69
C HIS A 34 4.67 1.28 -4.89
N ALA A 35 4.31 2.09 -3.90
CA ALA A 35 3.03 1.96 -3.20
C ALA A 35 1.85 2.09 -4.18
N GLY A 36 1.94 3.02 -5.13
CA GLY A 36 0.96 3.15 -6.22
C GLY A 36 0.83 1.88 -7.06
N LEU A 37 1.95 1.23 -7.40
CA LEU A 37 1.93 -0.04 -8.14
C LEU A 37 1.27 -1.18 -7.35
N ILE A 38 1.54 -1.27 -6.06
CA ILE A 38 0.92 -2.26 -5.18
C ILE A 38 -0.60 -2.06 -5.14
N VAL A 39 -1.04 -0.83 -4.94
CA VAL A 39 -2.47 -0.47 -4.86
C VAL A 39 -3.15 -0.63 -6.23
N LEU A 40 -2.44 -0.32 -7.33
CA LEU A 40 -2.92 -0.57 -8.69
C LEU A 40 -3.21 -2.06 -8.91
N TRP A 41 -2.28 -2.92 -8.54
CA TRP A 41 -2.47 -4.36 -8.65
C TRP A 41 -3.68 -4.82 -7.87
N ALA A 42 -3.82 -4.39 -6.62
CA ALA A 42 -4.96 -4.75 -5.78
C ALA A 42 -6.30 -4.33 -6.41
N GLY A 43 -6.39 -3.11 -6.92
CA GLY A 43 -7.60 -2.60 -7.55
C GLY A 43 -7.91 -3.27 -8.89
N ALA A 44 -6.92 -3.34 -9.77
CA ALA A 44 -7.10 -3.90 -11.12
C ALA A 44 -7.44 -5.39 -11.08
N ILE A 45 -6.75 -6.18 -10.26
CA ILE A 45 -7.03 -7.62 -10.15
C ILE A 45 -8.36 -7.88 -9.46
N THR A 46 -8.73 -7.11 -8.45
CA THR A 46 -10.06 -7.23 -7.83
C THR A 46 -11.15 -7.00 -8.86
N LEU A 47 -11.07 -5.94 -9.66
CA LEU A 47 -12.04 -5.65 -10.70
C LEU A 47 -12.04 -6.72 -11.80
N PHE A 48 -10.86 -7.20 -12.17
CA PHE A 48 -10.73 -8.29 -13.15
C PHE A 48 -11.38 -9.58 -12.66
N GLU A 49 -11.17 -9.95 -11.40
CA GLU A 49 -11.80 -11.14 -10.81
C GLU A 49 -13.32 -11.04 -10.78
N ILE A 50 -13.88 -9.86 -10.49
CA ILE A 50 -15.33 -9.65 -10.52
C ILE A 50 -15.90 -9.96 -11.91
N THR A 51 -15.19 -9.60 -12.97
CA THR A 51 -15.64 -9.88 -14.34
C THR A 51 -15.68 -11.36 -14.69
N LYS A 52 -14.93 -12.18 -13.96
CA LYS A 52 -14.83 -13.64 -14.16
C LYS A 52 -15.65 -14.45 -13.18
N TYR A 53 -16.16 -13.81 -12.14
CA TYR A 53 -16.84 -14.51 -11.07
C TYR A 53 -18.14 -15.15 -11.56
N ASP A 54 -18.29 -16.45 -11.31
CA ASP A 54 -19.48 -17.25 -11.56
C ASP A 54 -20.06 -17.74 -10.23
N ALA A 55 -21.24 -17.23 -9.87
CA ALA A 55 -21.89 -17.55 -8.60
C ALA A 55 -22.33 -19.01 -8.49
N SER A 56 -22.40 -19.76 -9.61
CA SER A 56 -22.79 -21.17 -9.62
C SER A 56 -21.67 -22.12 -9.22
N ARG A 57 -20.44 -21.61 -9.07
CA ARG A 57 -19.24 -22.42 -8.79
C ARG A 57 -18.48 -21.86 -7.58
N PRO A 58 -17.76 -22.72 -6.84
CA PRO A 58 -16.90 -22.26 -5.76
C PRO A 58 -15.77 -21.37 -6.28
N MET A 59 -15.39 -20.34 -5.51
CA MET A 59 -14.32 -19.42 -5.90
C MET A 59 -12.99 -20.12 -6.15
N TYR A 60 -12.66 -21.17 -5.38
CA TYR A 60 -11.39 -21.91 -5.53
C TYR A 60 -11.28 -22.67 -6.86
N GLU A 61 -12.37 -22.87 -7.58
CA GLU A 61 -12.38 -23.49 -8.91
C GLU A 61 -12.20 -22.48 -10.04
N GLN A 62 -12.17 -21.18 -9.74
CA GLN A 62 -12.19 -20.11 -10.72
C GLN A 62 -10.88 -19.35 -10.83
N GLY A 63 -9.84 -19.76 -10.08
CA GLY A 63 -8.55 -19.07 -10.07
C GLY A 63 -8.58 -17.68 -9.43
N LEU A 64 -9.55 -17.41 -8.56
CA LEU A 64 -9.71 -16.16 -7.86
C LEU A 64 -8.80 -16.14 -6.62
N ILE A 65 -8.12 -15.04 -6.37
CA ILE A 65 -7.23 -14.89 -5.22
C ILE A 65 -7.65 -13.74 -4.30
N LEU A 66 -8.09 -12.62 -4.83
CA LEU A 66 -8.45 -11.45 -4.02
C LEU A 66 -9.89 -11.51 -3.52
N LEU A 67 -10.84 -11.98 -4.30
CA LEU A 67 -12.23 -12.11 -3.84
C LEU A 67 -12.37 -13.04 -2.63
N PRO A 68 -11.67 -14.18 -2.54
CA PRO A 68 -11.69 -14.99 -1.33
C PRO A 68 -11.17 -14.25 -0.08
N HIS A 69 -10.17 -13.39 -0.20
CA HIS A 69 -9.71 -12.56 0.89
C HIS A 69 -10.80 -11.59 1.38
N LEU A 70 -11.50 -10.96 0.45
CA LEU A 70 -12.58 -10.03 0.78
C LEU A 70 -13.78 -10.74 1.38
N ALA A 71 -14.11 -11.92 0.88
CA ALA A 71 -15.17 -12.77 1.45
C ALA A 71 -14.82 -13.19 2.91
N THR A 72 -13.57 -13.57 3.16
CA THR A 72 -13.08 -13.90 4.50
C THR A 72 -13.19 -12.72 5.46
N LEU A 73 -12.97 -11.50 4.97
CA LEU A 73 -13.16 -10.27 5.74
C LEU A 73 -14.64 -9.89 5.94
N GLY A 74 -15.58 -10.69 5.42
CA GLY A 74 -17.00 -10.50 5.62
C GLY A 74 -17.68 -9.61 4.59
N PHE A 75 -17.00 -9.25 3.50
CA PHE A 75 -17.60 -8.44 2.44
C PHE A 75 -18.42 -9.31 1.48
N GLY A 76 -19.67 -8.92 1.23
CA GLY A 76 -20.55 -9.56 0.25
C GLY A 76 -20.99 -10.98 0.59
N VAL A 77 -20.83 -11.42 1.84
CA VAL A 77 -21.08 -12.78 2.31
C VAL A 77 -22.35 -12.82 3.15
N GLY A 78 -23.22 -13.77 2.88
CA GLY A 78 -24.38 -14.09 3.70
C GLY A 78 -24.15 -15.31 4.59
N ASN A 79 -25.24 -15.82 5.17
CA ASN A 79 -25.21 -16.98 6.03
C ASN A 79 -24.59 -18.20 5.34
N GLY A 80 -23.75 -18.92 6.06
CA GLY A 80 -23.06 -20.10 5.54
C GLY A 80 -21.96 -19.82 4.50
N GLY A 81 -21.53 -18.56 4.37
CA GLY A 81 -20.45 -18.18 3.45
C GLY A 81 -20.89 -18.00 2.00
N ALA A 82 -22.19 -17.98 1.73
CA ALA A 82 -22.69 -17.72 0.38
C ALA A 82 -22.40 -16.28 -0.05
N ILE A 83 -21.89 -16.10 -1.26
CA ILE A 83 -21.70 -14.77 -1.84
C ILE A 83 -23.07 -14.26 -2.29
N ILE A 84 -23.53 -13.18 -1.67
CA ILE A 84 -24.86 -12.59 -1.91
C ILE A 84 -24.78 -11.27 -2.64
N ASP A 85 -23.65 -10.58 -2.60
CA ASP A 85 -23.47 -9.29 -3.22
C ASP A 85 -21.99 -9.05 -3.59
N THR A 86 -21.74 -8.78 -4.85
CA THR A 86 -20.38 -8.47 -5.34
C THR A 86 -20.08 -6.97 -5.39
N TYR A 87 -21.06 -6.12 -5.09
CA TYR A 87 -20.88 -4.67 -5.11
C TYR A 87 -19.80 -4.18 -4.13
N PRO A 88 -19.69 -4.70 -2.90
CA PRO A 88 -18.59 -4.32 -2.02
C PRO A 88 -17.20 -4.56 -2.63
N TYR A 89 -17.03 -5.62 -3.39
CA TYR A 89 -15.77 -5.92 -4.08
C TYR A 89 -15.46 -4.89 -5.16
N PHE A 90 -16.49 -4.48 -5.91
CA PHE A 90 -16.36 -3.41 -6.89
C PHE A 90 -15.94 -2.10 -6.24
N VAL A 91 -16.57 -1.71 -5.14
CA VAL A 91 -16.22 -0.48 -4.39
C VAL A 91 -14.77 -0.53 -3.92
N ILE A 92 -14.36 -1.63 -3.30
CA ILE A 92 -12.99 -1.81 -2.82
C ILE A 92 -11.98 -1.76 -3.96
N GLY A 93 -12.29 -2.44 -5.07
CA GLY A 93 -11.45 -2.43 -6.26
C GLY A 93 -11.28 -1.04 -6.87
N VAL A 94 -12.36 -0.29 -7.01
CA VAL A 94 -12.34 1.09 -7.55
C VAL A 94 -11.61 2.05 -6.62
N LEU A 95 -11.81 1.94 -5.30
CA LEU A 95 -11.09 2.77 -4.33
C LEU A 95 -9.58 2.57 -4.41
N HIS A 96 -9.13 1.32 -4.54
CA HIS A 96 -7.71 1.01 -4.74
C HIS A 96 -7.21 1.55 -6.08
N LEU A 97 -7.96 1.35 -7.16
CA LEU A 97 -7.56 1.83 -8.49
C LEU A 97 -7.40 3.35 -8.53
N VAL A 98 -8.36 4.09 -7.99
CA VAL A 98 -8.31 5.56 -7.94
C VAL A 98 -7.17 6.03 -7.02
N SER A 99 -7.02 5.40 -5.86
CA SER A 99 -5.92 5.70 -4.92
C SER A 99 -4.55 5.47 -5.57
N SER A 100 -4.44 4.45 -6.43
CA SER A 100 -3.20 4.18 -7.15
C SER A 100 -2.80 5.31 -8.10
N ALA A 101 -3.76 5.94 -8.75
CA ALA A 101 -3.50 7.08 -9.63
C ALA A 101 -2.96 8.29 -8.85
N VAL A 102 -3.52 8.57 -7.68
CA VAL A 102 -3.06 9.65 -6.79
C VAL A 102 -1.64 9.36 -6.29
N LEU A 103 -1.38 8.14 -5.83
CA LEU A 103 -0.05 7.73 -5.39
C LEU A 103 0.96 7.76 -6.54
N GLY A 104 0.57 7.30 -7.72
CA GLY A 104 1.42 7.35 -8.92
C GLY A 104 1.80 8.78 -9.29
N ALA A 105 0.85 9.71 -9.26
CA ALA A 105 1.11 11.12 -9.52
C ALA A 105 2.07 11.73 -8.47
N GLY A 106 1.83 11.46 -7.18
CA GLY A 106 2.71 11.90 -6.10
C GLY A 106 4.11 11.30 -6.19
N GLY A 107 4.20 10.03 -6.53
CA GLY A 107 5.47 9.34 -6.71
C GLY A 107 6.29 9.93 -7.86
N ILE A 108 5.68 10.17 -9.01
CA ILE A 108 6.33 10.79 -10.15
C ILE A 108 6.77 12.23 -9.81
N TYR A 109 5.90 13.00 -9.16
CA TYR A 109 6.26 14.35 -8.74
C TYR A 109 7.51 14.35 -7.86
N HIS A 110 7.53 13.57 -6.79
CA HIS A 110 8.66 13.55 -5.86
C HIS A 110 9.93 12.98 -6.47
N ALA A 111 9.81 11.99 -7.36
CA ALA A 111 10.96 11.38 -8.01
C ALA A 111 11.60 12.28 -9.08
N LEU A 112 10.78 13.05 -9.82
CA LEU A 112 11.25 13.75 -11.02
C LEU A 112 11.18 15.29 -10.93
N LEU A 113 10.18 15.84 -10.24
CA LEU A 113 9.89 17.28 -10.24
C LEU A 113 10.15 17.95 -8.90
N GLY A 114 10.08 17.22 -7.81
CA GLY A 114 10.34 17.73 -6.48
C GLY A 114 11.83 17.87 -6.19
N PRO A 115 12.19 18.44 -5.03
CA PRO A 115 13.59 18.54 -4.61
C PRO A 115 14.20 17.15 -4.43
N GLU A 116 15.43 16.96 -4.86
CA GLU A 116 16.15 15.69 -4.68
C GLU A 116 16.36 15.36 -3.21
N VAL A 117 16.64 16.38 -2.40
CA VAL A 117 16.81 16.30 -0.95
C VAL A 117 15.77 17.19 -0.29
N LEU A 118 14.98 16.61 0.60
CA LEU A 118 13.95 17.33 1.34
C LEU A 118 14.59 18.26 2.38
N ALA A 119 14.01 19.44 2.54
CA ALA A 119 14.44 20.38 3.57
C ALA A 119 14.17 19.82 4.97
N GLU A 120 15.08 20.10 5.90
CA GLU A 120 14.95 19.75 7.30
C GLU A 120 14.81 21.05 8.12
N ASN A 121 13.60 21.40 8.46
CA ASN A 121 13.28 22.57 9.27
C ASN A 121 11.96 22.35 10.05
N LYS A 122 11.54 23.35 10.82
CA LYS A 122 10.35 23.27 11.65
C LYS A 122 9.04 23.60 10.92
N THR A 123 9.07 23.75 9.61
CA THR A 123 7.86 23.93 8.80
C THR A 123 7.20 22.58 8.52
N PHE A 124 5.94 22.60 8.05
CA PHE A 124 5.24 21.37 7.67
C PHE A 124 6.00 20.56 6.62
N SER A 125 6.51 21.21 5.57
CA SER A 125 7.29 20.53 4.52
C SER A 125 8.66 20.06 5.02
N GLY A 126 9.29 20.80 5.90
CA GLY A 126 10.58 20.44 6.48
C GLY A 126 10.54 19.34 7.52
N PHE A 127 9.35 18.97 7.98
CA PHE A 127 9.14 17.81 8.85
C PHE A 127 9.49 16.49 8.18
N PHE A 128 9.33 16.38 6.87
CA PHE A 128 9.56 15.16 6.10
C PHE A 128 11.02 14.93 5.70
N GLY A 129 11.88 15.95 5.82
CA GLY A 129 13.32 15.79 5.60
C GLY A 129 13.98 14.99 6.72
N TYR A 130 15.01 14.26 6.39
CA TYR A 130 15.77 13.45 7.35
C TYR A 130 17.22 13.26 6.92
N ASP A 131 18.06 12.98 7.89
CA ASP A 131 19.40 12.45 7.75
C ASP A 131 19.41 11.06 8.39
N TRP A 132 19.97 10.07 7.70
CA TRP A 132 20.04 8.70 8.21
C TRP A 132 20.81 8.57 9.52
N GLU A 133 21.72 9.49 9.81
CA GLU A 133 22.52 9.51 11.03
C GLU A 133 21.77 10.15 12.21
N ASP A 134 20.65 10.81 11.97
CA ASP A 134 19.80 11.39 13.02
C ASP A 134 18.93 10.31 13.67
N GLU A 135 19.39 9.78 14.78
CA GLU A 135 18.73 8.69 15.50
C GLU A 135 17.33 9.09 16.02
N ASP A 136 17.17 10.32 16.47
CA ASP A 136 15.87 10.81 16.95
C ASP A 136 14.87 10.87 15.82
N LYS A 137 15.29 11.35 14.65
CA LYS A 137 14.43 11.40 13.47
C LYS A 137 14.07 10.00 12.98
N MET A 138 15.03 9.09 12.93
CA MET A 138 14.76 7.69 12.53
C MET A 138 13.77 7.03 13.48
N THR A 139 13.93 7.21 14.78
CA THR A 139 13.02 6.71 15.79
C THR A 139 11.61 7.30 15.62
N THR A 140 11.51 8.59 15.34
CA THR A 140 10.24 9.28 15.09
C THR A 140 9.53 8.72 13.87
N ILE A 141 10.24 8.53 12.76
CA ILE A 141 9.67 7.96 11.53
C ILE A 141 9.13 6.54 11.78
N ILE A 142 9.92 5.70 12.45
CA ILE A 142 9.49 4.34 12.82
C ILE A 142 8.25 4.40 13.70
N GLY A 143 8.24 5.26 14.72
CA GLY A 143 7.13 5.41 15.65
C GLY A 143 5.83 5.84 14.96
N ILE A 144 5.90 6.81 14.03
CA ILE A 144 4.73 7.24 13.25
C ILE A 144 4.19 6.11 12.39
N HIS A 145 5.06 5.37 11.71
CA HIS A 145 4.64 4.22 10.89
C HIS A 145 4.03 3.11 11.73
N LEU A 146 4.58 2.82 12.91
CA LEU A 146 4.00 1.85 13.83
C LEU A 146 2.61 2.27 14.34
N LEU A 147 2.40 3.56 14.61
CA LEU A 147 1.08 4.08 14.96
C LEU A 147 0.06 3.88 13.83
N LEU A 148 0.45 4.18 12.59
CA LEU A 148 -0.42 3.97 11.43
C LEU A 148 -0.78 2.50 11.25
N LEU A 149 0.18 1.59 11.43
CA LEU A 149 -0.07 0.15 11.38
C LEU A 149 -0.98 -0.33 12.52
N GLY A 150 -0.79 0.23 13.73
CA GLY A 150 -1.66 -0.04 14.87
C GLY A 150 -3.11 0.40 14.63
N PHE A 151 -3.32 1.57 14.05
CA PHE A 151 -4.65 2.01 13.61
C PHE A 151 -5.24 1.10 12.54
N GLY A 152 -4.43 0.62 11.61
CA GLY A 152 -4.86 -0.37 10.62
C GLY A 152 -5.34 -1.68 11.26
N ALA A 153 -4.64 -2.17 12.28
CA ALA A 153 -5.08 -3.32 13.06
C ALA A 153 -6.42 -3.06 13.78
N TRP A 154 -6.64 -1.87 14.30
CA TRP A 154 -7.92 -1.47 14.88
C TRP A 154 -9.06 -1.44 13.86
N LEU A 155 -8.80 -1.13 12.59
CA LEU A 155 -9.82 -1.22 11.53
C LEU A 155 -10.31 -2.65 11.33
N LEU A 156 -9.42 -3.63 11.43
CA LEU A 156 -9.82 -5.05 11.42
C LEU A 156 -10.74 -5.37 12.59
N VAL A 157 -10.40 -4.93 13.80
CA VAL A 157 -11.25 -5.10 14.99
C VAL A 157 -12.61 -4.43 14.80
N ALA A 158 -12.63 -3.22 14.26
CA ALA A 158 -13.87 -2.50 14.00
C ALA A 158 -14.74 -3.22 12.96
N LYS A 159 -14.15 -3.75 11.89
CA LYS A 159 -14.87 -4.55 10.90
C LYS A 159 -15.48 -5.80 11.54
N ALA A 160 -14.70 -6.48 12.40
CA ALA A 160 -15.15 -7.70 13.07
C ALA A 160 -16.30 -7.46 14.05
N LEU A 161 -16.29 -6.36 14.78
CA LEU A 161 -17.22 -6.12 15.89
C LEU A 161 -18.40 -5.22 15.54
N PHE A 162 -18.21 -4.24 14.65
CA PHE A 162 -19.19 -3.16 14.45
C PHE A 162 -19.69 -3.01 13.02
N TRP A 163 -18.97 -3.51 12.04
CA TRP A 163 -19.27 -3.26 10.62
C TRP A 163 -19.45 -4.53 9.81
N GLY A 164 -20.37 -5.39 10.26
CA GLY A 164 -20.80 -6.58 9.52
C GLY A 164 -20.04 -7.87 9.84
N GLY A 165 -19.05 -7.83 10.72
CA GLY A 165 -18.31 -9.01 11.15
C GLY A 165 -17.31 -9.53 10.09
N LEU A 166 -16.65 -10.63 10.45
CA LEU A 166 -15.82 -11.43 9.57
C LEU A 166 -16.59 -12.71 9.18
N TYR A 167 -16.15 -13.36 8.10
CA TYR A 167 -16.69 -14.68 7.79
C TYR A 167 -16.28 -15.69 8.85
N ASP A 168 -17.27 -16.44 9.39
CA ASP A 168 -17.06 -17.53 10.32
C ASP A 168 -17.92 -18.71 9.86
N PRO A 169 -17.34 -19.87 9.50
CA PRO A 169 -18.11 -21.03 9.05
C PRO A 169 -18.99 -21.65 10.13
N ASP A 170 -18.69 -21.38 11.40
CA ASP A 170 -19.43 -21.92 12.54
C ASP A 170 -20.62 -21.04 12.98
N VAL A 171 -20.75 -19.86 12.37
CA VAL A 171 -21.86 -18.94 12.63
C VAL A 171 -22.81 -18.93 11.44
N ALA A 172 -24.03 -19.41 11.66
CA ALA A 172 -25.07 -19.42 10.65
C ALA A 172 -25.78 -18.06 10.54
#